data_4a6b069a7f50b83eac0fd42793a77cfd
#
_entry.id   4a6b069a7f50b83eac0fd42793a77cfd
#
_cell.length_a   1.000
_cell.length_b   1.000
_cell.length_c   1.000
_cell.angle_alpha   90.00
_cell.angle_beta   90.00
_cell.angle_gamma   90.00
#
_symmetry.space_group_name_H-M   'P 1'
#
loop_
_entity.id
_entity.type
_entity.pdbx_description
1 polymer ?
#
loop_
_entity_poly.entity_id
_entity_poly.type
_entity_poly.pdbx_seq_one_letter_code
_entity_poly.pdbx_strand_id
1 'polypeptide(L)'
;TIMNYDGFMDPVTWFLTGVDKHSDNSNPGMRGDAGTFKLTMQYQMSRMQNQSLLVAMNELSNHDHSRFLTRTNHIVGRVAELGPEAANKNVNKAVFMEAVVIQMTWPGAPTIYYGESRSMWFHRP
;
A
#
# COMPACT_ATOMS: atom_id res chain seq x y z
N THR A 1 16.92 -3.60 9.94
CA THR A 1 15.76 -3.66 9.03
C THR A 1 14.58 -3.04 9.71
N ILE A 2 13.87 -2.16 9.04
CA ILE A 2 12.68 -1.46 9.53
C ILE A 2 11.51 -1.70 8.59
N MET A 3 10.31 -1.75 9.14
CA MET A 3 9.07 -1.69 8.36
C MET A 3 8.86 -0.24 7.90
N ASN A 4 8.83 -0.02 6.59
CA ASN A 4 8.81 1.31 6.00
C ASN A 4 7.36 1.83 5.85
N TYR A 5 6.68 2.05 6.96
CA TYR A 5 5.29 2.50 6.96
C TYR A 5 5.18 3.93 6.42
N ASP A 6 5.83 4.88 7.08
CA ASP A 6 5.74 6.29 6.73
C ASP A 6 6.42 6.63 5.40
N GLY A 7 7.45 5.89 5.04
CA GLY A 7 8.22 6.13 3.81
C GLY A 7 7.76 5.31 2.61
N PHE A 8 6.82 4.39 2.77
CA PHE A 8 6.33 3.56 1.68
C PHE A 8 4.85 3.19 1.80
N MET A 9 4.46 2.40 2.81
CA MET A 9 3.11 1.84 2.87
C MET A 9 2.03 2.92 2.91
N ASP A 10 2.17 3.92 3.77
CA ASP A 10 1.20 4.99 3.91
C ASP A 10 1.08 5.84 2.66
N PRO A 11 2.18 6.44 2.13
CA PRO A 11 2.07 7.29 0.95
C PRO A 11 1.57 6.53 -0.29
N VAL A 12 2.00 5.30 -0.53
CA VAL A 12 1.49 4.49 -1.65
C VAL A 12 -0.01 4.20 -1.48
N THR A 13 -0.43 3.94 -0.25
CA THR A 13 -1.84 3.65 0.04
C THR A 13 -2.73 4.85 -0.25
N TRP A 14 -2.48 6.01 0.38
CA TRP A 14 -3.37 7.15 0.16
C TRP A 14 -3.25 7.73 -1.26
N PHE A 15 -2.09 7.64 -1.89
CA PHE A 15 -1.90 8.09 -3.27
C PHE A 15 -2.74 7.28 -4.27
N LEU A 16 -2.76 5.96 -4.14
CA LEU A 16 -3.47 5.08 -5.06
C LEU A 16 -4.93 4.84 -4.68
N THR A 17 -5.26 4.88 -3.40
CA THR A 17 -6.60 4.48 -2.93
C THR A 17 -7.39 5.60 -2.23
N GLY A 18 -6.73 6.62 -1.73
CA GLY A 18 -7.36 7.69 -0.95
C GLY A 18 -7.82 7.26 0.44
N VAL A 19 -7.45 6.06 0.90
CA VAL A 19 -7.69 5.60 2.28
C VAL A 19 -6.37 5.42 3.01
N ASP A 20 -6.42 5.38 4.34
CA ASP A 20 -5.23 5.10 5.13
C ASP A 20 -4.88 3.58 5.16
N LYS A 21 -3.72 3.25 5.71
CA LYS A 21 -3.22 1.88 5.80
C LYS A 21 -4.08 0.93 6.65
N HIS A 22 -4.92 1.48 7.52
CA HIS A 22 -5.84 0.70 8.35
C HIS A 22 -7.27 0.68 7.81
N SER A 23 -7.55 1.44 6.75
CA SER A 23 -8.91 1.70 6.23
C SER A 23 -9.83 2.39 7.25
N ASP A 24 -9.27 3.10 8.22
CA ASP A 24 -10.05 3.80 9.24
C ASP A 24 -10.55 5.17 8.73
N ASN A 25 -9.80 5.78 7.82
CA ASN A 25 -10.10 7.08 7.27
C ASN A 25 -10.02 7.11 5.74
N SER A 26 -10.78 8.01 5.14
CA SER A 26 -10.73 8.31 3.71
C SER A 26 -10.37 9.77 3.50
N ASN A 27 -9.44 10.03 2.59
CA ASN A 27 -9.10 11.35 2.09
C ASN A 27 -9.01 11.33 0.56
N PRO A 28 -10.13 11.46 -0.14
CA PRO A 28 -10.17 11.41 -1.60
C PRO A 28 -9.28 12.47 -2.28
N GLY A 29 -9.02 13.61 -1.61
CA GLY A 29 -8.15 14.67 -2.12
C GLY A 29 -6.69 14.27 -2.22
N MET A 30 -6.24 13.25 -1.48
CA MET A 30 -4.89 12.71 -1.56
C MET A 30 -4.72 11.71 -2.72
N ARG A 31 -5.82 11.17 -3.21
CA ARG A 31 -5.77 10.18 -4.31
C ARG A 31 -5.34 10.87 -5.60
N GLY A 32 -4.23 10.40 -6.15
CA GLY A 32 -3.65 10.96 -7.38
C GLY A 32 -2.90 12.28 -7.20
N ASP A 33 -2.74 12.77 -5.96
CA ASP A 33 -1.94 13.97 -5.68
C ASP A 33 -0.43 13.63 -5.79
N ALA A 34 0.06 13.67 -7.01
CA ALA A 34 1.45 13.34 -7.33
C ALA A 34 2.45 14.33 -6.70
N GLY A 35 2.07 15.59 -6.52
CA GLY A 35 2.92 16.59 -5.89
C GLY A 35 3.18 16.26 -4.43
N THR A 36 2.14 16.06 -3.65
CA THR A 36 2.25 15.67 -2.25
C THR A 36 2.91 14.30 -2.09
N PHE A 37 2.57 13.33 -2.95
CA PHE A 37 3.22 12.01 -2.94
C PHE A 37 4.73 12.12 -3.13
N LYS A 38 5.19 12.83 -4.16
CA LYS A 38 6.61 13.05 -4.44
C LYS A 38 7.34 13.68 -3.26
N LEU A 39 6.79 14.76 -2.71
CA LEU A 39 7.40 15.47 -1.58
C LEU A 39 7.48 14.60 -0.33
N THR A 40 6.44 13.83 -0.04
CA THR A 40 6.42 12.90 1.09
C THR A 40 7.47 11.81 0.94
N MET A 41 7.55 11.18 -0.23
CA MET A 41 8.53 10.13 -0.50
C MET A 41 9.97 10.65 -0.41
N GLN A 42 10.24 11.82 -0.98
CA GLN A 42 11.56 12.45 -0.90
C GLN A 42 11.94 12.83 0.53
N TYR A 43 11.01 13.38 1.29
CA TYR A 43 11.22 13.75 2.69
C TYR A 43 11.56 12.52 3.54
N GLN A 44 10.80 11.45 3.41
CA GLN A 44 11.03 10.22 4.17
C GLN A 44 12.37 9.55 3.81
N MET A 45 12.73 9.53 2.53
CA MET A 45 14.04 9.03 2.11
C MET A 45 15.17 9.87 2.69
N SER A 46 15.04 11.20 2.75
CA SER A 46 16.07 12.09 3.29
C SER A 46 16.34 11.87 4.78
N ARG A 47 15.41 11.29 5.51
CA ARG A 47 15.54 10.97 6.95
C ARG A 47 16.28 9.67 7.22
N MET A 48 16.51 8.85 6.21
CA MET A 48 17.17 7.57 6.34
C MET A 48 18.61 7.64 5.86
N GLN A 49 19.51 6.96 6.57
CA GLN A 49 20.84 6.68 6.04
C GLN A 49 20.70 5.76 4.82
N ASN A 50 21.55 5.93 3.83
CA ASN A 50 21.44 5.22 2.55
C ASN A 50 21.42 3.69 2.72
N GLN A 51 22.24 3.16 3.61
CA GLN A 51 22.28 1.73 3.92
C GLN A 51 20.96 1.23 4.55
N SER A 52 20.36 2.02 5.42
CA SER A 52 19.07 1.69 6.04
C SER A 52 17.94 1.76 5.04
N LEU A 53 17.97 2.74 4.13
CA LEU A 53 16.97 2.86 3.07
C LEU A 53 16.95 1.62 2.17
N LEU A 54 18.13 1.12 1.76
CA LEU A 54 18.23 -0.04 0.87
C LEU A 54 17.71 -1.35 1.47
N VAL A 55 17.62 -1.44 2.79
CA VAL A 55 17.11 -2.62 3.52
C VAL A 55 15.78 -2.37 4.22
N ALA A 56 15.18 -1.20 4.03
CA ALA A 56 13.86 -0.90 4.55
C ALA A 56 12.80 -1.78 3.86
N MET A 57 11.94 -2.41 4.66
CA MET A 57 10.92 -3.33 4.15
C MET A 57 9.78 -2.52 3.52
N ASN A 58 9.72 -2.51 2.19
CA ASN A 58 8.64 -1.90 1.44
C ASN A 58 7.50 -2.91 1.26
N GLU A 59 6.50 -2.79 2.12
CA GLU A 59 5.33 -3.67 2.18
C GLU A 59 4.08 -2.94 1.72
N LEU A 60 3.21 -3.64 1.01
CA LEU A 60 1.85 -3.17 0.70
C LEU A 60 0.85 -3.62 1.76
N SER A 61 1.10 -4.77 2.36
CA SER A 61 0.29 -5.38 3.41
C SER A 61 1.16 -6.13 4.40
N ASN A 62 0.69 -6.29 5.62
CA ASN A 62 1.30 -7.15 6.63
C ASN A 62 0.26 -7.59 7.67
N HIS A 63 0.73 -8.19 8.77
CA HIS A 63 -0.14 -8.68 9.84
C HIS A 63 -0.86 -7.58 10.64
N ASP A 64 -0.34 -6.35 10.62
CA ASP A 64 -0.92 -5.21 11.36
C ASP A 64 -1.94 -4.42 10.52
N HIS A 65 -1.98 -4.61 9.20
CA HIS A 65 -2.72 -3.78 8.28
C HIS A 65 -3.65 -4.60 7.38
N SER A 66 -4.71 -3.98 6.88
CA SER A 66 -5.57 -4.59 5.87
C SER A 66 -4.78 -4.90 4.59
N ARG A 67 -5.27 -5.86 3.81
CA ARG A 67 -4.69 -6.15 2.49
C ARG A 67 -4.80 -4.92 1.59
N PHE A 68 -3.74 -4.60 0.84
CA PHE A 68 -3.77 -3.49 -0.10
C PHE A 68 -4.88 -3.66 -1.14
N LEU A 69 -5.08 -4.88 -1.65
CA LEU A 69 -6.17 -5.16 -2.59
C LEU A 69 -7.54 -4.77 -2.00
N THR A 70 -7.79 -5.03 -0.73
CA THR A 70 -9.03 -4.61 -0.05
C THR A 70 -9.16 -3.09 -0.05
N ARG A 71 -8.10 -2.36 0.26
CA ARG A 71 -8.12 -0.88 0.28
C ARG A 71 -8.45 -0.25 -1.07
N THR A 72 -8.24 -0.97 -2.17
CA THR A 72 -8.61 -0.48 -3.52
C THR A 72 -10.11 -0.33 -3.71
N ASN A 73 -10.94 -0.87 -2.83
CA ASN A 73 -12.41 -0.69 -2.88
C ASN A 73 -12.88 0.67 -2.30
N HIS A 74 -11.99 1.46 -1.71
CA HIS A 74 -12.24 2.77 -1.10
C HIS A 74 -13.25 2.76 0.07
N ILE A 75 -13.57 1.61 0.63
CA ILE A 75 -14.50 1.50 1.74
C ILE A 75 -13.77 1.76 3.04
N VAL A 76 -14.31 2.68 3.85
CA VAL A 76 -13.83 2.92 5.21
C VAL A 76 -14.39 1.83 6.12
N GLY A 77 -13.55 1.33 7.01
CA GLY A 77 -13.85 0.27 7.95
C GLY A 77 -12.95 -0.95 7.78
N ARG A 78 -12.71 -1.62 8.88
CA ARG A 78 -11.86 -2.83 8.90
C ARG A 78 -12.68 -4.06 8.57
N VAL A 79 -12.06 -5.03 7.89
CA VAL A 79 -12.71 -6.32 7.56
C VAL A 79 -13.21 -7.03 8.82
N ALA A 80 -12.54 -6.87 9.95
CA ALA A 80 -12.99 -7.41 11.24
C ALA A 80 -14.37 -6.87 11.68
N GLU A 81 -14.72 -5.66 11.27
CA GLU A 81 -15.99 -4.99 11.58
C GLU A 81 -17.03 -5.18 10.47
N LEU A 82 -16.57 -5.11 9.21
CA LEU A 82 -17.44 -5.18 8.03
C LEU A 82 -17.78 -6.61 7.60
N GLY A 83 -17.06 -7.60 8.13
CA GLY A 83 -17.19 -9.01 7.76
C GLY A 83 -16.23 -9.44 6.63
N PRO A 84 -15.96 -10.74 6.50
CA PRO A 84 -14.94 -11.28 5.60
C PRO A 84 -15.27 -11.04 4.11
N GLU A 85 -16.53 -10.88 3.77
CA GLU A 85 -16.95 -10.60 2.38
C GLU A 85 -16.49 -9.23 1.90
N ALA A 86 -16.32 -8.26 2.80
CA ALA A 86 -15.83 -6.93 2.48
C ALA A 86 -14.40 -6.95 1.91
N ALA A 87 -13.62 -7.96 2.24
CA ALA A 87 -12.23 -8.08 1.80
C ALA A 87 -12.08 -8.12 0.27
N ASN A 88 -13.04 -8.69 -0.44
CA ASN A 88 -12.97 -8.90 -1.89
C ASN A 88 -14.04 -8.11 -2.66
N LYS A 89 -14.87 -7.32 -1.97
CA LYS A 89 -15.97 -6.59 -2.60
C LYS A 89 -15.46 -5.35 -3.33
N ASN A 90 -15.77 -5.22 -4.62
CA ASN A 90 -15.43 -4.06 -5.44
C ASN A 90 -13.92 -3.70 -5.46
N VAL A 91 -13.05 -4.68 -5.33
CA VAL A 91 -11.61 -4.49 -5.39
C VAL A 91 -11.14 -4.19 -6.81
N ASN A 92 -10.06 -3.42 -6.93
CA ASN A 92 -9.46 -3.05 -8.21
C ASN A 92 -8.05 -3.64 -8.33
N LYS A 93 -7.94 -4.73 -9.09
CA LYS A 93 -6.66 -5.40 -9.31
C LYS A 93 -5.66 -4.56 -10.13
N ALA A 94 -6.12 -3.68 -11.00
CA ALA A 94 -5.24 -2.80 -11.76
C ALA A 94 -4.50 -1.84 -10.83
N VAL A 95 -5.21 -1.22 -9.88
CA VAL A 95 -4.60 -0.36 -8.84
C VAL A 95 -3.63 -1.16 -7.96
N PHE A 96 -3.95 -2.40 -7.62
CA PHE A 96 -3.02 -3.28 -6.91
C PHE A 96 -1.75 -3.53 -7.72
N MET A 97 -1.84 -3.77 -9.03
CA MET A 97 -0.67 -3.95 -9.89
C MET A 97 0.18 -2.67 -10.01
N GLU A 98 -0.44 -1.49 -10.04
CA GLU A 98 0.28 -0.21 -9.95
C GLU A 98 1.10 -0.11 -8.67
N ALA A 99 0.52 -0.49 -7.54
CA ALA A 99 1.22 -0.53 -6.25
C ALA A 99 2.41 -1.51 -6.28
N VAL A 100 2.25 -2.66 -6.91
CA VAL A 100 3.33 -3.65 -7.08
C VAL A 100 4.47 -3.08 -7.93
N VAL A 101 4.16 -2.36 -9.01
CA VAL A 101 5.20 -1.69 -9.81
C VAL A 101 5.99 -0.70 -8.96
N ILE A 102 5.33 0.11 -8.15
CA ILE A 102 6.00 1.03 -7.23
C ILE A 102 6.87 0.24 -6.24
N GLN A 103 6.32 -0.83 -5.64
CA GLN A 103 7.02 -1.67 -4.67
C GLN A 103 8.32 -2.27 -5.23
N MET A 104 8.29 -2.75 -6.48
CA MET A 104 9.44 -3.40 -7.12
C MET A 104 10.48 -2.41 -7.64
N THR A 105 10.12 -1.15 -7.82
CA THR A 105 11.00 -0.12 -8.40
C THR A 105 11.48 0.92 -7.39
N TRP A 106 10.84 1.03 -6.23
CA TRP A 106 11.22 1.99 -5.20
C TRP A 106 12.45 1.50 -4.40
N PRO A 107 13.38 2.41 -4.02
CA PRO A 107 14.53 2.04 -3.17
C PRO A 107 14.09 1.39 -1.87
N GLY A 108 14.66 0.23 -1.57
CA GLY A 108 14.36 -0.58 -0.38
C GLY A 108 14.28 -2.06 -0.71
N ALA A 109 13.80 -2.85 0.24
CA ALA A 109 13.60 -4.28 0.11
C ALA A 109 12.11 -4.58 -0.14
N PRO A 110 11.69 -4.90 -1.38
CA PRO A 110 10.33 -5.32 -1.65
C PRO A 110 9.99 -6.54 -0.81
N THR A 111 8.98 -6.42 0.04
CA THR A 111 8.57 -7.49 0.96
C THR A 111 7.13 -7.86 0.68
N ILE A 112 6.91 -9.07 0.18
CA ILE A 112 5.60 -9.57 -0.21
C ILE A 112 4.99 -10.35 0.95
N TYR A 113 3.84 -9.87 1.43
CA TYR A 113 3.09 -10.57 2.45
C TYR A 113 2.41 -11.81 1.87
N TYR A 114 2.32 -12.89 2.67
CA TYR A 114 1.78 -14.16 2.20
C TYR A 114 0.40 -14.00 1.55
N GLY A 115 0.17 -14.72 0.46
CA GLY A 115 -1.08 -14.69 -0.30
C GLY A 115 -1.25 -13.53 -1.28
N GLU A 116 -0.44 -12.46 -1.20
CA GLU A 116 -0.51 -11.36 -2.19
C GLU A 116 -0.11 -11.83 -3.59
N SER A 117 0.85 -12.73 -3.69
CA SER A 117 1.25 -13.34 -4.96
C SER A 117 0.08 -14.01 -5.70
N ARG A 118 -0.88 -14.58 -4.98
CA ARG A 118 -2.10 -15.15 -5.61
C ARG A 118 -2.96 -14.07 -6.27
N SER A 119 -3.04 -12.90 -5.67
CA SER A 119 -3.78 -11.77 -6.24
C SER A 119 -3.14 -11.23 -7.53
N MET A 120 -1.83 -11.38 -7.68
CA MET A 120 -1.08 -11.00 -8.89
C MET A 120 -1.36 -11.95 -10.07
N TRP A 121 -1.53 -13.26 -9.82
CA TRP A 121 -1.52 -14.29 -10.87
C TRP A 121 -2.90 -14.75 -11.34
N PHE A 122 -3.97 -14.52 -10.59
CA PHE A 122 -5.30 -14.97 -10.99
C PHE A 122 -5.98 -14.00 -11.96
N HIS A 123 -5.43 -13.94 -13.19
CA HIS A 123 -6.20 -13.68 -14.39
C HIS A 123 -6.46 -15.03 -15.06
N ARG A 124 -7.55 -15.69 -14.70
CA ARG A 124 -8.19 -16.64 -15.63
C ARG A 124 -9.51 -16.03 -16.03
N PRO A 125 -9.77 -16.00 -17.36
CA PRO A 125 -11.06 -15.57 -17.91
C PRO A 125 -12.18 -16.49 -17.42
#